data_5ef5744c80093c825309fdfb4442724e
#
_entry.id   5ef5744c80093c825309fdfb4442724e
#
_cell.length_a   1.000
_cell.length_b   1.000
_cell.length_c   1.000
_cell.angle_alpha   90.00
_cell.angle_beta   90.00
_cell.angle_gamma   90.00
#
_symmetry.space_group_name_H-M   'P 1'
#
loop_
_entity.id
_entity.type
_entity.pdbx_description
1 polymer ?
#
loop_
_entity_poly.entity_id
_entity_poly.type
_entity_poly.pdbx_seq_one_letter_code
_entity_poly.pdbx_strand_id
1 'polypeptide(L)'
;MSVVLSQDDLDFWEENGFVVIHNAVPDENLEVAVNAIWDFLDIDAHDPEDWYKYPPRIGGRNDSPISQAGMVEIYQHQALWDNRQYPKVYRAFSEIWETERLWVSLDRANMKPPTRPD
;
A
#
# COMPACT_ATOMS: atom_id res chain seq x y z
N MET A 1 -10.27 24.05 4.49
CA MET A 1 -10.08 22.70 3.96
C MET A 1 -11.14 21.77 4.55
N SER A 2 -11.65 20.86 3.75
CA SER A 2 -12.65 19.90 4.22
C SER A 2 -12.06 18.92 5.22
N VAL A 3 -12.83 18.56 6.24
CA VAL A 3 -12.48 17.55 7.24
C VAL A 3 -12.61 16.17 6.59
N VAL A 4 -11.66 15.28 6.84
CA VAL A 4 -11.67 13.90 6.33
C VAL A 4 -12.40 12.96 7.28
N LEU A 5 -12.12 13.10 8.59
CA LEU A 5 -12.72 12.26 9.62
C LEU A 5 -13.91 12.95 10.27
N SER A 6 -15.04 12.25 10.38
CA SER A 6 -16.19 12.69 11.16
C SER A 6 -15.90 12.52 12.66
N GLN A 7 -16.79 13.07 13.50
CA GLN A 7 -16.68 12.82 14.94
C GLN A 7 -16.87 11.32 15.25
N ASP A 8 -17.77 10.66 14.54
CA ASP A 8 -17.97 9.21 14.70
C ASP A 8 -16.71 8.40 14.34
N ASP A 9 -15.98 8.82 13.30
CA ASP A 9 -14.69 8.21 12.95
C ASP A 9 -13.65 8.39 14.04
N LEU A 10 -13.57 9.58 14.62
CA LEU A 10 -12.64 9.87 15.70
C LEU A 10 -13.00 9.09 16.97
N ASP A 11 -14.27 9.01 17.31
CA ASP A 11 -14.74 8.22 18.43
C ASP A 11 -14.46 6.73 18.23
N PHE A 12 -14.66 6.24 17.01
CA PHE A 12 -14.34 4.86 16.65
C PHE A 12 -12.83 4.58 16.77
N TRP A 13 -11.99 5.53 16.32
CA TRP A 13 -10.54 5.43 16.46
C TRP A 13 -10.13 5.34 17.94
N GLU A 14 -10.68 6.20 18.79
CA GLU A 14 -10.38 6.21 20.23
C GLU A 14 -10.79 4.89 20.89
N GLU A 15 -11.93 4.35 20.52
CA GLU A 15 -12.46 3.13 21.12
C GLU A 15 -11.73 1.87 20.62
N ASN A 16 -11.40 1.80 19.32
CA ASN A 16 -10.97 0.57 18.68
C ASN A 16 -9.49 0.55 18.27
N GLY A 17 -8.81 1.69 18.24
CA GLY A 17 -7.41 1.78 17.86
C GLY A 17 -7.14 1.70 16.34
N PHE A 18 -8.18 1.76 15.54
CA PHE A 18 -8.09 1.84 14.07
C PHE A 18 -9.30 2.57 13.51
N VAL A 19 -9.18 3.03 12.28
CA VAL A 19 -10.30 3.60 11.51
C VAL A 19 -10.08 3.32 10.02
N VAL A 20 -11.17 3.11 9.28
CA VAL A 20 -11.12 2.87 7.84
C VAL A 20 -11.67 4.09 7.12
N ILE A 21 -10.89 4.62 6.20
CA ILE A 21 -11.27 5.77 5.38
C ILE A 21 -11.50 5.27 3.95
N HIS A 22 -12.74 5.34 3.51
CA HIS A 22 -13.10 4.93 2.16
C HIS A 22 -12.70 5.98 1.13
N ASN A 23 -12.30 5.53 -0.05
CA ASN A 23 -11.93 6.40 -1.17
C ASN A 23 -10.85 7.42 -0.78
N ALA A 24 -9.83 6.96 -0.07
CA ALA A 24 -8.75 7.82 0.40
C ALA A 24 -7.93 8.44 -0.74
N VAL A 25 -7.79 7.72 -1.85
CA VAL A 25 -7.11 8.18 -3.06
C VAL A 25 -7.99 7.93 -4.28
N PRO A 26 -7.81 8.70 -5.39
CA PRO A 26 -8.57 8.45 -6.62
C PRO A 26 -8.28 7.08 -7.23
N ASP A 27 -9.27 6.49 -7.90
CA ASP A 27 -9.12 5.19 -8.57
C ASP A 27 -7.98 5.18 -9.57
N GLU A 28 -7.78 6.26 -10.31
CA GLU A 28 -6.66 6.41 -11.24
C GLU A 28 -5.30 6.31 -10.58
N ASN A 29 -5.14 6.81 -9.35
CA ASN A 29 -3.91 6.68 -8.57
C ASN A 29 -3.67 5.21 -8.17
N LEU A 30 -4.73 4.50 -7.82
CA LEU A 30 -4.66 3.08 -7.48
C LEU A 30 -4.26 2.26 -8.70
N GLU A 31 -4.86 2.53 -9.85
CA GLU A 31 -4.57 1.85 -11.10
C GLU A 31 -3.10 2.03 -11.50
N VAL A 32 -2.60 3.25 -11.45
CA VAL A 32 -1.19 3.54 -11.74
C VAL A 32 -0.25 2.83 -10.78
N ALA A 33 -0.59 2.79 -9.48
CA ALA A 33 0.22 2.10 -8.48
C ALA A 33 0.23 0.58 -8.69
N VAL A 34 -0.93 -0.01 -8.98
CA VAL A 34 -1.03 -1.45 -9.27
C VAL A 34 -0.23 -1.81 -10.52
N ASN A 35 -0.36 -1.04 -11.59
CA ASN A 35 0.40 -1.26 -12.82
C ASN A 35 1.91 -1.13 -12.59
N ALA A 36 2.34 -0.18 -11.75
CA ALA A 36 3.75 -0.03 -11.39
C ALA A 36 4.30 -1.29 -10.69
N ILE A 37 3.49 -1.95 -9.87
CA ILE A 37 3.89 -3.20 -9.20
C ILE A 37 4.04 -4.32 -10.21
N TRP A 38 3.07 -4.50 -11.11
CA TRP A 38 3.14 -5.52 -12.15
C TRP A 38 4.33 -5.32 -13.07
N ASP A 39 4.58 -4.08 -13.49
CA ASP A 39 5.72 -3.72 -14.34
C ASP A 39 7.05 -3.99 -13.64
N PHE A 40 7.16 -3.61 -12.36
CA PHE A 40 8.36 -3.85 -11.56
C PHE A 40 8.67 -5.35 -11.42
N LEU A 41 7.64 -6.16 -11.25
CA LEU A 41 7.77 -7.61 -11.12
C LEU A 41 7.90 -8.32 -12.46
N ASP A 42 7.61 -7.64 -13.57
CA ASP A 42 7.54 -8.22 -14.90
C ASP A 42 6.59 -9.44 -14.93
N ILE A 43 5.40 -9.22 -14.39
CA ILE A 43 4.34 -10.23 -14.28
C ILE A 43 3.14 -9.80 -15.13
N ASP A 44 2.57 -10.73 -15.87
CA ASP A 44 1.29 -10.51 -16.54
C ASP A 44 0.15 -10.63 -15.53
N ALA A 45 -0.49 -9.49 -15.24
CA ALA A 45 -1.60 -9.42 -14.30
C ALA A 45 -2.81 -10.25 -14.72
N HIS A 46 -2.94 -10.57 -16.02
CA HIS A 46 -4.05 -11.33 -16.59
C HIS A 46 -3.78 -12.83 -16.70
N ASP A 47 -2.56 -13.27 -16.36
CA ASP A 47 -2.19 -14.69 -16.34
C ASP A 47 -2.00 -15.17 -14.91
N PRO A 48 -2.97 -15.93 -14.34
CA PRO A 48 -2.85 -16.42 -12.97
C PRO A 48 -1.61 -17.29 -12.71
N GLU A 49 -1.10 -17.97 -13.72
CA GLU A 49 0.12 -18.77 -13.57
C GLU A 49 1.35 -17.87 -13.37
N ASP A 50 1.37 -16.72 -14.02
CA ASP A 50 2.49 -15.78 -13.91
C ASP A 50 2.57 -15.12 -12.53
N TRP A 51 1.48 -15.11 -11.76
CA TRP A 51 1.47 -14.58 -10.39
C TRP A 51 2.42 -15.33 -9.47
N TYR A 52 2.78 -16.56 -9.79
CA TYR A 52 3.66 -17.43 -9.01
C TYR A 52 5.09 -17.49 -9.56
N LYS A 53 5.45 -16.55 -10.42
CA LYS A 53 6.76 -16.48 -11.10
C LYS A 53 7.94 -16.52 -10.13
N TYR A 54 7.80 -15.91 -8.97
CA TYR A 54 8.88 -15.82 -8.00
C TYR A 54 8.64 -16.76 -6.81
N PRO A 55 9.58 -17.68 -6.56
CA PRO A 55 9.50 -18.52 -5.37
C PRO A 55 9.72 -17.68 -4.10
N PRO A 56 9.17 -18.10 -2.96
CA PRO A 56 9.45 -17.46 -1.69
C PRO A 56 10.96 -17.42 -1.40
N ARG A 57 11.43 -16.32 -0.82
CA ARG A 57 12.83 -16.24 -0.36
C ARG A 57 13.03 -17.18 0.80
N ILE A 58 14.01 -18.07 0.69
CA ILE A 58 14.41 -18.98 1.76
C ILE A 58 15.82 -18.61 2.20
N GLY A 59 16.03 -18.46 3.50
CA GLY A 59 17.36 -18.30 4.07
C GLY A 59 18.07 -16.99 3.79
N GLY A 60 17.35 -15.91 3.58
CA GLY A 60 17.91 -14.55 3.44
C GLY A 60 18.58 -14.28 2.09
N ARG A 61 18.42 -15.15 1.10
CA ARG A 61 18.89 -14.88 -0.26
C ARG A 61 17.96 -13.90 -0.97
N ASN A 62 18.54 -12.97 -1.67
CA ASN A 62 17.84 -11.85 -2.31
C ASN A 62 17.69 -12.01 -3.83
N ASP A 63 17.47 -13.21 -4.31
CA ASP A 63 17.39 -13.49 -5.74
C ASP A 63 15.97 -13.18 -6.29
N SER A 64 15.00 -12.92 -5.41
CA SER A 64 13.64 -12.60 -5.78
C SER A 64 13.27 -11.15 -5.42
N PRO A 65 12.57 -10.42 -6.28
CA PRO A 65 12.04 -9.09 -5.95
C PRO A 65 10.87 -9.11 -4.96
N ILE A 66 10.41 -10.31 -4.56
CA ILE A 66 9.33 -10.49 -3.58
C ILE A 66 9.84 -11.30 -2.39
N SER A 67 9.59 -10.84 -1.17
CA SER A 67 9.88 -11.59 0.05
C SER A 67 8.83 -12.67 0.32
N GLN A 68 9.12 -13.58 1.26
CA GLN A 68 8.13 -14.59 1.73
C GLN A 68 6.83 -13.99 2.24
N ALA A 69 6.91 -12.79 2.83
CA ALA A 69 5.73 -12.06 3.30
C ALA A 69 4.99 -11.32 2.17
N GLY A 70 5.44 -11.45 0.92
CA GLY A 70 4.85 -10.75 -0.23
C GLY A 70 5.33 -9.32 -0.39
N MET A 71 6.36 -8.90 0.33
CA MET A 71 6.92 -7.56 0.22
C MET A 71 7.66 -7.40 -1.09
N VAL A 72 7.20 -6.46 -1.93
CA VAL A 72 7.80 -6.14 -3.22
C VAL A 72 8.84 -5.05 -3.02
N GLU A 73 10.06 -5.25 -3.55
CA GLU A 73 11.20 -4.36 -3.30
C GLU A 73 11.16 -3.08 -4.15
N ILE A 74 9.98 -2.48 -4.27
CA ILE A 74 9.77 -1.19 -4.93
C ILE A 74 9.53 -0.11 -3.86
N TYR A 75 10.38 0.92 -3.84
CA TYR A 75 10.35 1.94 -2.79
C TYR A 75 10.12 3.35 -3.33
N GLN A 76 10.90 3.74 -4.33
CA GLN A 76 11.04 5.13 -4.78
C GLN A 76 10.26 5.42 -6.07
N HIS A 77 9.17 4.72 -6.28
CA HIS A 77 8.35 4.94 -7.47
C HIS A 77 7.37 6.09 -7.24
N GLN A 78 7.22 6.95 -8.26
CA GLN A 78 6.32 8.11 -8.19
C GLN A 78 4.89 7.73 -7.83
N ALA A 79 4.38 6.62 -8.38
CA ALA A 79 3.02 6.12 -8.09
C ALA A 79 2.80 5.83 -6.60
N LEU A 80 3.83 5.39 -5.87
CA LEU A 80 3.77 5.17 -4.43
C LEU A 80 3.83 6.49 -3.68
N TRP A 81 4.67 7.43 -4.12
CA TRP A 81 4.75 8.76 -3.53
C TRP A 81 3.47 9.55 -3.70
N ASP A 82 2.80 9.46 -4.83
CA ASP A 82 1.54 10.16 -5.10
C ASP A 82 0.45 9.74 -4.10
N ASN A 83 0.45 8.47 -3.68
CA ASN A 83 -0.50 7.96 -2.70
C ASN A 83 -0.08 8.27 -1.25
N ARG A 84 1.22 8.14 -0.92
CA ARG A 84 1.73 8.48 0.41
C ARG A 84 1.44 9.92 0.81
N GLN A 85 1.55 10.83 -0.14
CA GLN A 85 1.39 12.27 0.07
C GLN A 85 0.09 12.83 -0.51
N TYR A 86 -0.85 11.95 -0.84
CA TYR A 86 -2.13 12.43 -1.34
C TYR A 86 -2.82 13.29 -0.28
N PRO A 87 -3.36 14.46 -0.64
CA PRO A 87 -3.85 15.43 0.36
C PRO A 87 -4.86 14.86 1.37
N LYS A 88 -5.77 14.01 0.93
CA LYS A 88 -6.74 13.37 1.82
C LYS A 88 -6.07 12.41 2.81
N VAL A 89 -5.05 11.66 2.37
CA VAL A 89 -4.27 10.76 3.24
C VAL A 89 -3.52 11.56 4.28
N TYR A 90 -2.78 12.58 3.86
CA TYR A 90 -2.07 13.49 4.78
C TYR A 90 -3.02 14.11 5.79
N ARG A 91 -4.17 14.60 5.32
CA ARG A 91 -5.16 15.26 6.17
C ARG A 91 -5.72 14.30 7.23
N ALA A 92 -6.02 13.06 6.86
CA ALA A 92 -6.49 12.05 7.81
C ALA A 92 -5.51 11.86 8.97
N PHE A 93 -4.22 11.71 8.68
CA PHE A 93 -3.20 11.59 9.70
C PHE A 93 -3.06 12.86 10.54
N SER A 94 -3.13 14.03 9.91
CA SER A 94 -3.04 15.30 10.65
C SER A 94 -4.22 15.49 11.60
N GLU A 95 -5.40 15.02 11.25
CA GLU A 95 -6.58 15.08 12.11
C GLU A 95 -6.49 14.10 13.29
N ILE A 96 -5.98 12.89 13.07
CA ILE A 96 -5.78 11.90 14.13
C ILE A 96 -4.74 12.40 15.16
N TRP A 97 -3.61 12.90 14.66
CA TRP A 97 -2.49 13.30 15.53
C TRP A 97 -2.52 14.77 15.95
N GLU A 98 -3.53 15.51 15.50
CA GLU A 98 -3.72 16.94 15.82
C GLU A 98 -2.47 17.79 15.53
N THR A 99 -1.77 17.48 14.44
CA THR A 99 -0.56 18.19 14.00
C THR A 99 -0.38 18.08 12.50
N GLU A 100 0.15 19.14 11.92
CA GLU A 100 0.58 19.15 10.51
C GLU A 100 2.04 18.73 10.33
N ARG A 101 2.77 18.57 11.43
CA ARG A 101 4.19 18.16 11.43
C ARG A 101 4.30 16.65 11.41
N LEU A 102 4.20 16.08 10.23
CA LEU A 102 4.21 14.65 10.02
C LEU A 102 5.43 14.23 9.19
N TRP A 103 5.96 13.07 9.51
CA TRP A 103 6.94 12.38 8.70
C TRP A 103 6.24 11.36 7.82
N VAL A 104 6.66 11.28 6.56
CA VAL A 104 6.20 10.21 5.69
C VAL A 104 7.17 9.04 5.79
N SER A 105 6.65 7.85 6.10
CA SER A 105 7.47 6.65 6.11
C SER A 105 7.65 6.13 4.69
N LEU A 106 8.86 5.64 4.42
CA LEU A 106 9.18 5.03 3.14
C LEU A 106 9.08 3.52 3.28
N ASP A 107 8.13 2.92 2.59
CA ASP A 107 7.92 1.48 2.64
C ASP A 107 7.62 0.92 1.26
N ARG A 108 7.48 -0.39 1.20
CA ARG A 108 7.31 -1.19 0.01
C ARG A 108 5.84 -1.43 -0.32
N ALA A 109 5.61 -1.92 -1.52
CA ALA A 109 4.34 -2.51 -1.90
C ALA A 109 4.26 -3.96 -1.38
N ASN A 110 3.09 -4.57 -1.48
CA ASN A 110 2.87 -5.97 -1.14
C ASN A 110 2.07 -6.64 -2.26
N MET A 111 2.44 -7.87 -2.60
CA MET A 111 1.70 -8.69 -3.54
C MET A 111 1.68 -10.12 -3.04
N LYS A 112 0.50 -10.65 -2.81
CA LYS A 112 0.28 -12.02 -2.38
C LYS A 112 -0.73 -12.68 -3.30
N PRO A 113 -0.31 -13.63 -4.16
CA PRO A 113 -1.26 -14.43 -4.91
C PRO A 113 -2.05 -15.36 -3.97
N PRO A 114 -3.20 -15.86 -4.42
CA PRO A 114 -3.97 -16.84 -3.65
C PRO A 114 -3.14 -18.06 -3.28
N THR A 115 -3.36 -18.60 -2.09
CA THR A 115 -2.66 -19.81 -1.63
C THR A 115 -3.06 -21.00 -2.50
N ARG A 116 -2.08 -21.76 -2.98
CA ARG A 116 -2.29 -23.01 -3.71
C ARG A 116 -2.25 -24.20 -2.76
N PRO A 117 -3.00 -25.28 -3.06
CA PRO A 117 -3.07 -26.45 -2.17
C PRO A 117 -1.77 -27.27 -2.06
N ASP A 118 -0.85 -27.12 -2.99
CA ASP A 118 0.41 -27.90 -3.04
C ASP A 118 1.63 -27.16 -2.50
#